data_6741ba898ba6e457d8461913e94e5d08
#
_entry.id   6741ba898ba6e457d8461913e94e5d08
#
_cell.length_a   1.000
_cell.length_b   1.000
_cell.length_c   1.000
_cell.angle_alpha   90.00
_cell.angle_beta   90.00
_cell.angle_gamma   90.00
#
_symmetry.space_group_name_H-M   'P 1'
#
loop_
_entity.id
_entity.type
_entity.pdbx_description
1 polymer ?
#
loop_
_entity_poly.entity_id
_entity_poly.type
_entity_poly.pdbx_seq_one_letter_code
_entity_poly.pdbx_strand_id
1 'polypeptide(L)'
;MEKRNKIIYWIATGLLSAMMLMSASMYIFNYEMVSQTFLSLGYPVYVVYPLAIAKILGIVAILSRKSNSLKEWAYAGFFFDFVLALSAHWVVNDGEFIPAFVAIVLLLVSYRFDKKVFA
;
A
#
# COMPACT_ATOMS: atom_id res chain seq x y z
N MET A 1 -10.08 12.41 -23.00
CA MET A 1 -10.65 11.80 -21.79
C MET A 1 -9.91 10.53 -21.42
N GLU A 2 -9.85 9.55 -22.31
CA GLU A 2 -9.13 8.30 -22.03
C GLU A 2 -7.65 8.52 -21.75
N LYS A 3 -6.98 9.36 -22.53
CA LYS A 3 -5.56 9.63 -22.34
C LYS A 3 -5.28 10.24 -20.97
N ARG A 4 -6.13 11.19 -20.54
CA ARG A 4 -6.00 11.81 -19.23
C ARG A 4 -6.24 10.79 -18.13
N ASN A 5 -7.23 9.90 -18.28
CA ASN A 5 -7.52 8.87 -17.30
C ASN A 5 -6.36 7.89 -17.17
N LYS A 6 -5.73 7.51 -18.29
CA LYS A 6 -4.55 6.64 -18.27
C LYS A 6 -3.39 7.29 -17.53
N ILE A 7 -3.15 8.58 -17.78
CA ILE A 7 -2.08 9.31 -17.11
C ILE A 7 -2.32 9.34 -15.60
N ILE A 8 -3.54 9.67 -15.17
CA ILE A 8 -3.89 9.71 -13.75
C ILE A 8 -3.72 8.33 -13.11
N TYR A 9 -4.21 7.29 -13.77
CA TYR A 9 -4.06 5.92 -13.28
C TYR A 9 -2.59 5.56 -13.05
N TRP A 10 -1.75 5.79 -14.07
CA TRP A 10 -0.35 5.37 -14.00
C TRP A 10 0.46 6.22 -13.03
N ILE A 11 0.16 7.50 -12.88
CA ILE A 11 0.80 8.33 -11.86
C ILE A 11 0.43 7.83 -10.46
N ALA A 12 -0.85 7.63 -10.18
CA ALA A 12 -1.30 7.16 -8.87
C ALA A 12 -0.75 5.77 -8.57
N THR A 13 -0.85 4.85 -9.54
CA THR A 13 -0.37 3.48 -9.36
C THR A 13 1.15 3.42 -9.24
N GLY A 14 1.87 4.22 -10.03
CA GLY A 14 3.32 4.29 -9.95
C GLY A 14 3.81 4.81 -8.61
N LEU A 15 3.19 5.89 -8.11
CA LEU A 15 3.53 6.43 -6.79
C LEU A 15 3.20 5.45 -5.69
N LEU A 16 2.03 4.81 -5.75
CA LEU A 16 1.63 3.81 -4.78
C LEU A 16 2.61 2.64 -4.77
N SER A 17 2.97 2.14 -5.96
CA SER A 17 3.91 1.02 -6.11
C SER A 17 5.27 1.38 -5.54
N ALA A 18 5.77 2.59 -5.82
CA ALA A 18 7.05 3.05 -5.30
C ALA A 18 7.02 3.12 -3.77
N MET A 19 5.94 3.64 -3.19
CA MET A 19 5.78 3.69 -1.74
C MET A 19 5.78 2.30 -1.13
N MET A 20 5.07 1.36 -1.75
CA MET A 20 4.97 -0.01 -1.25
C MET A 20 6.29 -0.76 -1.36
N LEU A 21 7.00 -0.59 -2.47
CA LEU A 21 8.31 -1.22 -2.64
C LEU A 21 9.34 -0.66 -1.67
N MET A 22 9.31 0.65 -1.45
CA MET A 22 10.18 1.28 -0.45
C MET A 22 9.86 0.74 0.95
N SER A 23 8.59 0.67 1.30
CA SER A 23 8.14 0.14 2.59
C SER A 23 8.57 -1.32 2.76
N ALA A 24 8.34 -2.16 1.75
CA ALA A 24 8.74 -3.57 1.81
C ALA A 24 10.25 -3.72 1.93
N SER A 25 11.02 -2.89 1.23
CA SER A 25 12.48 -2.89 1.34
C SER A 25 12.93 -2.55 2.75
N MET A 26 12.31 -1.55 3.38
CA MET A 26 12.62 -1.20 4.76
C MET A 26 12.29 -2.34 5.71
N TYR A 27 11.18 -3.05 5.49
CA TYR A 27 10.81 -4.18 6.32
C TYR A 27 11.84 -5.30 6.26
N ILE A 28 12.49 -5.48 5.12
CA ILE A 28 13.48 -6.54 4.91
C ILE A 28 14.87 -6.08 5.36
N PHE A 29 15.31 -4.89 4.95
CA PHE A 29 16.69 -4.43 5.15
C PHE A 29 16.88 -3.64 6.45
N ASN A 30 15.83 -3.04 7.00
CA ASN A 30 15.87 -2.33 8.28
C ASN A 30 14.92 -2.97 9.28
N TYR A 31 14.99 -4.29 9.39
CA TYR A 31 14.08 -5.08 10.20
C TYR A 31 14.00 -4.60 11.65
N GLU A 32 15.14 -4.29 12.26
CA GLU A 32 15.15 -3.87 13.67
C GLU A 32 14.38 -2.57 13.88
N MET A 33 14.58 -1.58 13.02
CA MET A 33 13.87 -0.31 13.11
C MET A 33 12.36 -0.50 12.92
N VAL A 34 11.98 -1.27 11.92
CA VAL A 34 10.56 -1.54 11.64
C VAL A 34 9.94 -2.34 12.77
N SER A 35 10.66 -3.32 13.33
CA SER A 35 10.18 -4.11 14.47
C SER A 35 9.91 -3.22 15.68
N GLN A 36 10.79 -2.29 15.99
CA GLN A 36 10.59 -1.35 17.08
C GLN A 36 9.37 -0.46 16.84
N THR A 37 9.17 -0.01 15.60
CA THR A 37 7.99 0.76 15.23
C THR A 37 6.72 -0.05 15.46
N PHE A 38 6.71 -1.33 15.04
CA PHE A 38 5.55 -2.21 15.23
C PHE A 38 5.26 -2.40 16.72
N LEU A 39 6.29 -2.60 17.54
CA LEU A 39 6.11 -2.73 18.99
C LEU A 39 5.52 -1.47 19.59
N SER A 40 5.99 -0.29 19.16
CA SER A 40 5.45 0.98 19.66
C SER A 40 3.99 1.20 19.26
N LEU A 41 3.57 0.62 18.13
CA LEU A 41 2.18 0.69 17.66
C LEU A 41 1.29 -0.40 18.26
N GLY A 42 1.86 -1.34 19.02
CA GLY A 42 1.12 -2.42 19.63
C GLY A 42 0.91 -3.65 18.75
N TYR A 43 1.68 -3.78 17.66
CA TYR A 43 1.57 -4.91 16.74
C TYR A 43 2.64 -5.96 17.01
N PRO A 44 2.34 -7.24 16.73
CA PRO A 44 3.35 -8.30 16.85
C PRO A 44 4.47 -8.13 15.82
N VAL A 45 5.71 -8.39 16.24
CA VAL A 45 6.88 -8.27 15.37
C VAL A 45 6.89 -9.33 14.28
N TYR A 46 6.33 -10.52 14.54
CA TYR A 46 6.40 -11.62 13.59
C TYR A 46 5.64 -11.34 12.28
N VAL A 47 4.78 -10.31 12.24
CA VAL A 47 4.04 -9.96 11.00
C VAL A 47 4.87 -9.16 10.02
N VAL A 48 6.07 -8.68 10.40
CA VAL A 48 6.88 -7.78 9.54
C VAL A 48 7.24 -8.44 8.21
N TYR A 49 7.83 -9.64 8.23
CA TYR A 49 8.19 -10.33 6.98
C TYR A 49 6.98 -10.78 6.16
N PRO A 50 5.94 -11.38 6.75
CA PRO A 50 4.74 -11.68 5.99
C PRO A 50 4.12 -10.45 5.32
N LEU A 51 4.11 -9.31 5.99
CA LEU A 51 3.60 -8.07 5.39
C LEU A 51 4.47 -7.59 4.25
N ALA A 52 5.81 -7.68 4.37
CA ALA A 52 6.71 -7.32 3.29
C ALA A 52 6.43 -8.16 2.04
N ILE A 53 6.29 -9.47 2.22
CA ILE A 53 5.98 -10.38 1.11
C ILE A 53 4.62 -10.04 0.51
N ALA A 54 3.61 -9.80 1.35
CA ALA A 54 2.27 -9.45 0.89
C ALA A 54 2.26 -8.16 0.08
N LYS A 55 3.04 -7.15 0.49
CA LYS A 55 3.17 -5.89 -0.24
C LYS A 55 3.76 -6.11 -1.64
N ILE A 56 4.81 -6.91 -1.73
CA ILE A 56 5.44 -7.22 -3.01
C ILE A 56 4.49 -7.98 -3.92
N LEU A 57 3.83 -9.01 -3.38
CA LEU A 57 2.87 -9.80 -4.16
C LEU A 57 1.68 -8.96 -4.61
N GLY A 58 1.21 -8.04 -3.76
CA GLY A 58 0.12 -7.14 -4.11
C GLY A 58 0.50 -6.22 -5.27
N ILE A 59 1.70 -5.67 -5.26
CA ILE A 59 2.18 -4.82 -6.36
C ILE A 59 2.31 -5.62 -7.65
N VAL A 60 2.82 -6.85 -7.57
CA VAL A 60 2.89 -7.74 -8.74
C VAL A 60 1.49 -8.00 -9.31
N ALA A 61 0.51 -8.27 -8.44
CA ALA A 61 -0.86 -8.52 -8.87
C ALA A 61 -1.47 -7.30 -9.58
N ILE A 62 -1.23 -6.11 -9.06
CA ILE A 62 -1.77 -4.87 -9.64
C ILE A 62 -1.07 -4.55 -10.97
N LEU A 63 0.25 -4.59 -11.02
CA LEU A 63 1.01 -4.19 -12.19
C LEU A 63 0.94 -5.21 -13.32
N SER A 64 0.92 -6.51 -13.00
CA SER A 64 0.86 -7.55 -14.02
C SER A 64 -0.49 -7.62 -14.72
N ARG A 65 -1.58 -7.30 -14.00
CA ARG A 65 -2.94 -7.29 -14.53
C ARG A 65 -3.39 -8.63 -15.12
N LYS A 66 -2.76 -9.72 -14.70
CA LYS A 66 -3.06 -11.05 -15.25
C LYS A 66 -4.34 -11.65 -14.70
N SER A 67 -4.74 -11.25 -13.49
CA SER A 67 -5.93 -11.78 -12.85
C SER A 67 -6.72 -10.65 -12.20
N ASN A 68 -7.96 -10.45 -12.63
CA ASN A 68 -8.84 -9.46 -12.02
C ASN A 68 -9.12 -9.77 -10.55
N SER A 69 -9.30 -11.04 -10.22
CA SER A 69 -9.54 -11.46 -8.83
C SER A 69 -8.36 -11.11 -7.93
N LEU A 70 -7.15 -11.46 -8.35
CA LEU A 70 -5.95 -11.14 -7.56
C LEU A 70 -5.73 -9.64 -7.43
N LYS A 71 -6.00 -8.89 -8.50
CA LYS A 71 -5.89 -7.43 -8.48
C LYS A 71 -6.88 -6.83 -7.47
N GLU A 72 -8.13 -7.28 -7.49
CA GLU A 72 -9.15 -6.81 -6.55
C GLU A 72 -8.76 -7.14 -5.11
N TRP A 73 -8.24 -8.34 -4.88
CA TRP A 73 -7.76 -8.74 -3.54
C TRP A 73 -6.60 -7.88 -3.09
N ALA A 74 -5.68 -7.54 -4.01
CA ALA A 74 -4.53 -6.68 -3.68
C ALA A 74 -5.00 -5.28 -3.26
N TYR A 75 -5.94 -4.68 -4.01
CA TYR A 75 -6.49 -3.39 -3.64
C TYR A 75 -7.18 -3.43 -2.29
N ALA A 76 -7.99 -4.47 -2.05
CA ALA A 76 -8.67 -4.62 -0.76
C ALA A 76 -7.68 -4.80 0.39
N GLY A 77 -6.67 -5.63 0.19
CA GLY A 77 -5.63 -5.86 1.20
C GLY A 77 -4.88 -4.59 1.56
N PHE A 78 -4.48 -3.83 0.55
CA PHE A 78 -3.81 -2.55 0.78
C PHE A 78 -4.72 -1.55 1.48
N PHE A 79 -6.00 -1.52 1.11
CA PHE A 79 -6.95 -0.63 1.76
C PHE A 79 -7.02 -0.89 3.26
N PHE A 80 -7.20 -2.16 3.65
CA PHE A 80 -7.25 -2.51 5.07
C PHE A 80 -5.93 -2.26 5.77
N ASP A 81 -4.80 -2.57 5.12
CA ASP A 81 -3.47 -2.31 5.67
C ASP A 81 -3.29 -0.82 5.96
N PHE A 82 -3.64 0.03 5.00
CA PHE A 82 -3.47 1.48 5.14
C PHE A 82 -4.42 2.07 6.20
N VAL A 83 -5.65 1.58 6.28
CA VAL A 83 -6.60 2.03 7.30
C VAL A 83 -6.08 1.65 8.69
N LEU A 84 -5.56 0.44 8.86
CA LEU A 84 -4.98 0.01 10.12
C LEU A 84 -3.75 0.86 10.48
N ALA A 85 -2.89 1.13 9.49
CA ALA A 85 -1.70 1.96 9.71
C ALA A 85 -2.10 3.39 10.10
N LEU A 86 -3.07 3.98 9.41
CA LEU A 86 -3.57 5.31 9.74
C LEU A 86 -4.12 5.35 11.16
N SER A 87 -4.93 4.36 11.52
CA SER A 87 -5.54 4.28 12.86
C SER A 87 -4.46 4.11 13.93
N ALA A 88 -3.47 3.26 13.69
CA ALA A 88 -2.41 3.00 14.66
C ALA A 88 -1.59 4.26 14.92
N HIS A 89 -1.17 4.97 13.87
CA HIS A 89 -0.41 6.20 14.02
C HIS A 89 -1.23 7.32 14.65
N TRP A 90 -2.53 7.37 14.34
CA TRP A 90 -3.42 8.35 14.93
C TRP A 90 -3.56 8.13 16.43
N VAL A 91 -3.75 6.87 16.86
CA VAL A 91 -3.94 6.52 18.26
C VAL A 91 -2.69 6.85 19.09
N VAL A 92 -1.49 6.51 18.59
CA VAL A 92 -0.25 6.81 19.32
C VAL A 92 0.20 8.26 19.15
N ASN A 93 -0.42 8.99 18.24
CA ASN A 93 -0.19 10.43 18.02
C ASN A 93 1.29 10.74 17.74
N ASP A 94 1.92 9.95 16.89
CA ASP A 94 3.35 10.12 16.55
C ASP A 94 3.59 11.02 15.32
N GLY A 95 2.53 11.54 14.71
CA GLY A 95 2.63 12.40 13.53
C GLY A 95 2.88 11.69 12.23
N GLU A 96 2.99 10.36 12.24
CA GLU A 96 3.30 9.56 11.06
C GLU A 96 2.05 9.09 10.31
N PHE A 97 0.87 9.62 10.66
CA PHE A 97 -0.36 9.22 9.99
C PHE A 97 -0.47 9.80 8.56
N ILE A 98 0.27 10.87 8.25
CA ILE A 98 0.17 11.53 6.93
C ILE A 98 0.59 10.62 5.78
N PRO A 99 1.72 9.88 5.84
CA PRO A 99 2.05 8.93 4.78
C PRO A 99 0.96 7.88 4.55
N ALA A 100 0.34 7.36 5.62
CA ALA A 100 -0.74 6.40 5.49
C ALA A 100 -1.96 7.03 4.83
N PHE A 101 -2.29 8.28 5.16
CA PHE A 101 -3.39 9.00 4.54
C PHE A 101 -3.13 9.21 3.03
N VAL A 102 -1.92 9.62 2.67
CA VAL A 102 -1.53 9.80 1.26
C VAL A 102 -1.64 8.47 0.50
N ALA A 103 -1.19 7.38 1.12
CA ALA A 103 -1.29 6.05 0.51
C ALA A 103 -2.74 5.67 0.23
N ILE A 104 -3.66 5.97 1.14
CA ILE A 104 -5.09 5.69 0.95
C ILE A 104 -5.64 6.49 -0.24
N VAL A 105 -5.30 7.78 -0.33
CA VAL A 105 -5.74 8.62 -1.45
C VAL A 105 -5.23 8.06 -2.77
N LEU A 106 -3.94 7.73 -2.85
CA LEU A 106 -3.36 7.14 -4.07
C LEU A 106 -4.02 5.81 -4.42
N LEU A 107 -4.31 4.99 -3.43
CA LEU A 107 -4.97 3.71 -3.63
C LEU A 107 -6.37 3.89 -4.22
N LEU A 108 -7.14 4.80 -3.66
CA LEU A 108 -8.51 5.05 -4.13
C LEU A 108 -8.51 5.63 -5.54
N VAL A 109 -7.60 6.54 -5.84
CA VAL A 109 -7.46 7.10 -7.19
C VAL A 109 -7.05 6.00 -8.18
N SER A 110 -6.06 5.20 -7.83
CA SER A 110 -5.60 4.09 -8.66
C SER A 110 -6.75 3.11 -8.95
N TYR A 111 -7.49 2.72 -7.92
CA TYR A 111 -8.58 1.75 -8.05
C TYR A 111 -9.70 2.31 -8.93
N ARG A 112 -10.13 3.55 -8.68
CA ARG A 112 -11.20 4.16 -9.45
C ARG A 112 -10.82 4.30 -10.92
N PHE A 113 -9.60 4.75 -11.20
CA PHE A 113 -9.16 4.95 -12.59
C PHE A 113 -8.82 3.64 -13.28
N ASP A 114 -8.46 2.59 -12.51
CA ASP A 114 -8.36 1.24 -13.06
C ASP A 114 -9.67 0.82 -13.70
N LYS A 115 -10.79 1.06 -13.03
CA LYS A 115 -12.11 0.74 -13.56
C LYS A 115 -12.46 1.57 -14.81
N LYS A 116 -12.03 2.84 -14.85
CA LYS A 116 -12.30 3.70 -15.99
C LYS A 116 -11.46 3.36 -17.22
N VAL A 117 -10.21 2.94 -17.00
CA VAL A 117 -9.25 2.73 -18.09
C VAL A 117 -9.30 1.30 -18.62
N PHE A 118 -9.49 0.32 -17.74
CA PHE A 118 -9.35 -1.10 -18.07
C PHE A 118 -10.63 -1.90 -17.86
N ALA A 119 -11.74 -1.25 -17.63
CA ALA A 119 -13.02 -1.94 -17.39
C ALA A 119 -13.48 -2.72 -18.63
#